data_36e517073f422099ebbf7a383fe642e4
#
_entry.id   36e517073f422099ebbf7a383fe642e4
#
_cell.length_a   1.000
_cell.length_b   1.000
_cell.length_c   1.000
_cell.angle_alpha   90.00
_cell.angle_beta   90.00
_cell.angle_gamma   90.00
#
_symmetry.space_group_name_H-M   'P 1'
#
loop_
_entity.id
_entity.type
_entity.pdbx_description
1 polymer ?
#
loop_
_entity_poly.entity_id
_entity_poly.type
_entity_poly.pdbx_seq_one_letter_code
_entity_poly.pdbx_strand_id
1 'polypeptide(L)'
;MDLGTGSEILALAAAKWGAEKVLAIDCNELAVETTLRNVSSNEESQRIEVRMGKAEDFIEEEADLVCANIHLQIIESLLKKKGFFKKRWFILSGIFGKDAEEIERRLIRRSVEIVRRLQEKNWLTHSAAPSSAL
;
A
#
# COMPACT_ATOMS: atom_id res chain seq x y z
N MET A 1 4.39 1.50 -4.92
CA MET A 1 4.60 2.07 -3.57
C MET A 1 4.06 1.11 -2.54
N ASP A 2 4.83 0.79 -1.52
CA ASP A 2 4.47 -0.11 -0.40
C ASP A 2 4.53 0.69 0.90
N LEU A 3 3.37 0.96 1.50
CA LEU A 3 3.20 1.80 2.68
C LEU A 3 3.08 0.93 3.93
N GLY A 4 3.99 1.13 4.89
CA GLY A 4 4.15 0.27 6.04
C GLY A 4 4.76 -1.07 5.62
N THR A 5 5.93 -1.01 4.97
CA THR A 5 6.54 -2.17 4.32
C THR A 5 6.91 -3.31 5.29
N GLY A 6 7.13 -3.01 6.57
CA GLY A 6 7.38 -4.00 7.62
C GLY A 6 8.53 -4.95 7.28
N SER A 7 8.19 -6.19 6.94
CA SER A 7 9.15 -7.22 6.50
C SER A 7 9.42 -7.23 4.99
N GLU A 8 8.95 -6.23 4.25
CA GLU A 8 9.15 -5.96 2.79
C GLU A 8 8.58 -7.01 1.82
N ILE A 9 7.82 -7.96 2.29
CA ILE A 9 7.28 -9.05 1.44
C ILE A 9 6.54 -8.50 0.21
N LEU A 10 5.74 -7.44 0.39
CA LEU A 10 4.97 -6.84 -0.71
C LEU A 10 5.88 -6.09 -1.68
N ALA A 11 6.87 -5.36 -1.17
CA ALA A 11 7.84 -4.64 -2.00
C ALA A 11 8.68 -5.62 -2.84
N LEU A 12 9.19 -6.69 -2.25
CA LEU A 12 9.93 -7.73 -2.96
C LEU A 12 9.07 -8.46 -3.98
N ALA A 13 7.82 -8.80 -3.63
CA ALA A 13 6.88 -9.43 -4.56
C ALA A 13 6.64 -8.51 -5.77
N ALA A 14 6.40 -7.22 -5.54
CA ALA A 14 6.19 -6.26 -6.62
C ALA A 14 7.39 -6.20 -7.57
N ALA A 15 8.62 -6.11 -7.04
CA ALA A 15 9.84 -6.09 -7.85
C ALA A 15 10.02 -7.38 -8.65
N LYS A 16 9.82 -8.55 -8.03
CA LYS A 16 9.92 -9.85 -8.70
C LYS A 16 8.82 -10.08 -9.75
N TRP A 17 7.69 -9.43 -9.63
CA TRP A 17 6.60 -9.45 -10.63
C TRP A 17 6.73 -8.38 -11.70
N GLY A 18 7.86 -7.67 -11.75
CA GLY A 18 8.22 -6.79 -12.84
C GLY A 18 7.93 -5.30 -12.62
N ALA A 19 7.70 -4.87 -11.39
CA ALA A 19 7.69 -3.44 -11.11
C ALA A 19 9.07 -2.84 -11.40
N GLU A 20 9.11 -1.78 -12.20
CA GLU A 20 10.37 -1.11 -12.56
C GLU A 20 11.00 -0.45 -11.34
N LYS A 21 10.17 0.17 -10.51
CA LYS A 21 10.58 0.82 -9.26
C LYS A 21 9.54 0.55 -8.18
N VAL A 22 10.03 0.34 -6.97
CA VAL A 22 9.23 0.19 -5.76
C VAL A 22 9.75 1.16 -4.71
N LEU A 23 8.87 1.99 -4.18
CA LEU A 23 9.15 2.81 -3.01
C LEU A 23 8.56 2.11 -1.79
N ALA A 24 9.42 1.62 -0.89
CA ALA A 24 9.07 0.93 0.34
C ALA A 24 9.25 1.88 1.53
N ILE A 25 8.20 2.09 2.31
CA ILE A 25 8.16 3.10 3.37
C ILE A 25 7.73 2.47 4.68
N ASP A 26 8.47 2.77 5.75
CA ASP A 26 8.05 2.48 7.11
C ASP A 26 8.52 3.59 8.07
N CYS A 27 7.75 3.82 9.12
CA CYS A 27 8.14 4.77 10.18
C CYS A 27 8.95 4.11 11.31
N ASN A 28 9.05 2.79 11.32
CA ASN A 28 9.81 2.03 12.30
C ASN A 28 11.23 1.78 11.78
N GLU A 29 12.23 2.26 12.51
CA GLU A 29 13.64 2.13 12.15
C GLU A 29 14.07 0.66 11.95
N LEU A 30 13.65 -0.23 12.85
CA LEU A 30 13.98 -1.65 12.74
C LEU A 30 13.35 -2.30 11.49
N ALA A 31 12.14 -1.89 11.12
CA ALA A 31 11.51 -2.33 9.87
C ALA A 31 12.32 -1.86 8.66
N VAL A 32 12.73 -0.59 8.63
CA VAL A 32 13.56 -0.02 7.57
C VAL A 32 14.90 -0.77 7.44
N GLU A 33 15.60 -1.00 8.55
CA GLU A 33 16.86 -1.75 8.55
C GLU A 33 16.67 -3.20 8.05
N THR A 34 15.58 -3.85 8.47
CA THR A 34 15.24 -5.21 8.04
C THR A 34 14.96 -5.24 6.55
N THR A 35 14.17 -4.28 6.05
CA THR A 35 13.86 -4.12 4.64
C THR A 35 15.14 -3.92 3.81
N LEU A 36 16.04 -3.02 4.23
CA LEU A 36 17.31 -2.79 3.52
C LEU A 36 18.15 -4.06 3.41
N ARG A 37 18.27 -4.84 4.49
CA ARG A 37 19.01 -6.12 4.47
C ARG A 37 18.38 -7.12 3.51
N ASN A 38 17.07 -7.28 3.56
CA ASN A 38 16.37 -8.27 2.74
C ASN A 38 16.33 -7.88 1.26
N VAL A 39 16.18 -6.59 0.96
CA VAL A 39 16.29 -6.05 -0.42
C VAL A 39 17.67 -6.35 -0.99
N SER A 40 18.75 -6.10 -0.20
CA SER A 40 20.12 -6.43 -0.61
C SER A 40 20.32 -7.93 -0.81
N SER A 41 19.84 -8.76 0.12
CA SER A 41 19.97 -10.22 0.05
C SER A 41 19.19 -10.85 -1.11
N ASN A 42 18.18 -10.17 -1.64
CA ASN A 42 17.40 -10.59 -2.80
C ASN A 42 17.85 -9.95 -4.12
N GLU A 43 18.94 -9.19 -4.11
CA GLU A 43 19.51 -8.51 -5.28
C GLU A 43 18.56 -7.49 -5.94
N GLU A 44 17.61 -6.91 -5.17
CA GLU A 44 16.60 -5.97 -5.66
C GLU A 44 16.90 -4.49 -5.33
N SER A 45 18.12 -4.20 -4.85
CA SER A 45 18.52 -2.85 -4.42
C SER A 45 18.49 -1.79 -5.55
N GLN A 46 18.47 -2.21 -6.80
CA GLN A 46 18.34 -1.28 -7.93
C GLN A 46 16.88 -0.91 -8.22
N ARG A 47 15.92 -1.72 -7.77
CA ARG A 47 14.50 -1.52 -8.03
C ARG A 47 13.73 -1.02 -6.81
N ILE A 48 14.20 -1.38 -5.61
CA ILE A 48 13.50 -1.04 -4.36
C ILE A 48 14.26 0.06 -3.63
N GLU A 49 13.64 1.22 -3.54
CA GLU A 49 14.09 2.33 -2.70
C GLU A 49 13.39 2.24 -1.36
N VAL A 50 14.15 2.23 -0.27
CA VAL A 50 13.62 2.16 1.10
C VAL A 50 13.76 3.52 1.75
N ARG A 51 12.67 4.06 2.30
CA ARG A 51 12.66 5.33 3.02
C ARG A 51 12.01 5.21 4.39
N MET A 52 12.59 5.88 5.36
CA MET A 52 11.99 6.03 6.69
C MET A 52 11.03 7.22 6.70
N GLY A 53 9.80 7.01 7.19
CA GLY A 53 8.81 8.07 7.34
C GLY A 53 7.39 7.54 7.45
N LYS A 54 6.45 8.47 7.64
CA LYS A 54 5.02 8.14 7.71
C LYS A 54 4.43 7.98 6.32
N ALA A 55 3.53 7.03 6.14
CA ALA A 55 2.83 6.78 4.88
C ALA A 55 2.18 8.06 4.30
N GLU A 56 1.63 8.89 5.18
CA GLU A 56 0.96 10.14 4.82
C GLU A 56 1.87 11.22 4.21
N ASP A 57 3.18 11.14 4.48
CA ASP A 57 4.15 12.11 3.97
C ASP A 57 4.56 11.78 2.53
N PHE A 58 4.41 10.52 2.12
CA PHE A 58 4.82 10.03 0.80
C PHE A 58 3.66 9.82 -0.18
N ILE A 59 2.42 9.88 0.28
CA ILE A 59 1.26 9.56 -0.58
C ILE A 59 1.07 10.52 -1.76
N GLU A 60 1.66 11.70 -1.72
CA GLU A 60 1.63 12.65 -2.84
C GLU A 60 2.63 12.27 -3.96
N GLU A 61 3.65 11.44 -3.68
CA GLU A 61 4.60 10.98 -4.70
C GLU A 61 3.90 10.10 -5.75
N GLU A 62 4.38 10.15 -6.99
CA GLU A 62 3.80 9.38 -8.10
C GLU A 62 3.98 7.87 -7.91
N ALA A 63 2.91 7.13 -8.15
CA ALA A 63 2.92 5.67 -8.19
C ALA A 63 1.67 5.18 -8.94
N ASP A 64 1.82 4.13 -9.73
CA ASP A 64 0.69 3.46 -10.38
C ASP A 64 -0.11 2.64 -9.37
N LEU A 65 0.58 1.93 -8.48
CA LEU A 65 0.01 1.05 -7.47
C LEU A 65 0.45 1.45 -6.06
N VAL A 66 -0.52 1.55 -5.16
CA VAL A 66 -0.28 1.62 -3.71
C VAL A 66 -0.70 0.31 -3.06
N CYS A 67 0.25 -0.35 -2.41
CA CYS A 67 0.01 -1.43 -1.47
C CYS A 67 0.08 -0.88 -0.04
N ALA A 68 -0.87 -1.25 0.80
CA ALA A 68 -0.87 -0.87 2.21
C ALA A 68 -1.51 -1.98 3.06
N ASN A 69 -0.68 -2.69 3.81
CA ASN A 69 -1.11 -3.67 4.82
C ASN A 69 -0.82 -3.09 6.21
N ILE A 70 -1.65 -2.15 6.64
CA ILE A 70 -1.39 -1.27 7.79
C ILE A 70 -2.65 -1.08 8.64
N HIS A 71 -2.46 -0.48 9.81
CA HIS A 71 -3.58 -0.19 10.71
C HIS A 71 -4.64 0.72 10.08
N LEU A 72 -5.91 0.44 10.39
CA LEU A 72 -7.07 1.17 9.90
C LEU A 72 -6.93 2.69 10.01
N GLN A 73 -6.42 3.21 11.14
CA GLN A 73 -6.28 4.65 11.36
C GLN A 73 -5.37 5.33 10.32
N ILE A 74 -4.35 4.61 9.86
CA ILE A 74 -3.45 5.13 8.82
C ILE A 74 -4.16 5.11 7.46
N ILE A 75 -4.89 4.03 7.13
CA ILE A 75 -5.73 3.98 5.92
C ILE A 75 -6.72 5.14 5.92
N GLU A 76 -7.40 5.40 7.04
CA GLU A 76 -8.34 6.52 7.18
C GLU A 76 -7.65 7.88 6.99
N SER A 77 -6.41 8.02 7.45
CA SER A 77 -5.59 9.21 7.26
C SER A 77 -5.23 9.41 5.78
N LEU A 78 -4.82 8.36 5.10
CA LEU A 78 -4.52 8.37 3.67
C LEU A 78 -5.73 8.75 2.82
N LEU A 79 -6.93 8.25 3.17
CA LEU A 79 -8.19 8.59 2.48
C LEU A 79 -8.59 10.09 2.60
N LYS A 80 -7.93 10.86 3.44
CA LYS A 80 -8.11 12.33 3.52
C LYS A 80 -7.18 13.09 2.58
N LYS A 81 -6.15 12.44 2.05
CA LYS A 81 -5.13 13.06 1.20
C LYS A 81 -5.55 13.02 -0.27
N LYS A 82 -5.36 14.13 -0.99
CA LYS A 82 -5.67 14.20 -2.43
C LYS A 82 -4.79 13.27 -3.26
N GLY A 83 -3.51 13.13 -2.91
CA GLY A 83 -2.55 12.27 -3.58
C GLY A 83 -2.94 10.80 -3.59
N PHE A 84 -3.66 10.33 -2.57
CA PHE A 84 -4.20 8.97 -2.56
C PHE A 84 -5.05 8.71 -3.81
N PHE A 85 -6.00 9.58 -4.13
CA PHE A 85 -6.95 9.39 -5.23
C PHE A 85 -6.38 9.68 -6.63
N LYS A 86 -5.10 10.06 -6.73
CA LYS A 86 -4.38 10.20 -8.00
C LYS A 86 -3.74 8.89 -8.47
N LYS A 87 -3.76 7.84 -7.63
CA LYS A 87 -3.17 6.54 -7.93
C LYS A 87 -4.09 5.73 -8.83
N ARG A 88 -3.51 4.86 -9.64
CA ARG A 88 -4.24 4.03 -10.60
C ARG A 88 -4.80 2.76 -9.95
N TRP A 89 -4.07 2.17 -9.00
CA TRP A 89 -4.46 0.93 -8.34
C TRP A 89 -4.15 0.97 -6.84
N PHE A 90 -4.98 0.25 -6.09
CA PHE A 90 -4.83 0.09 -4.64
C PHE A 90 -4.94 -1.37 -4.26
N ILE A 91 -4.10 -1.80 -3.34
CA ILE A 91 -4.25 -3.04 -2.56
C ILE A 91 -4.22 -2.65 -1.10
N LEU A 92 -5.38 -2.65 -0.45
CA LEU A 92 -5.54 -2.26 0.94
C LEU A 92 -5.84 -3.50 1.77
N SER A 93 -5.04 -3.77 2.78
CA SER A 93 -5.15 -4.92 3.67
C SER A 93 -4.96 -4.51 5.13
N GLY A 94 -5.09 -5.47 6.05
CA GLY A 94 -5.05 -5.16 7.49
C GLY A 94 -6.36 -4.56 8.00
N ILE A 95 -7.45 -4.71 7.25
CA ILE A 95 -8.77 -4.20 7.60
C ILE A 95 -9.57 -5.32 8.27
N PHE A 96 -10.04 -5.06 9.49
CA PHE A 96 -10.89 -6.01 10.18
C PHE A 96 -12.32 -5.96 9.62
N GLY A 97 -13.01 -7.09 9.50
CA GLY A 97 -14.28 -7.21 8.77
C GLY A 97 -15.32 -6.17 9.10
N LYS A 98 -15.46 -5.80 10.39
CA LYS A 98 -16.42 -4.78 10.84
C LYS A 98 -16.13 -3.36 10.29
N ASP A 99 -14.88 -3.08 9.92
CA ASP A 99 -14.43 -1.76 9.47
C ASP A 99 -14.40 -1.67 7.94
N ALA A 100 -14.50 -2.81 7.26
CA ALA A 100 -14.37 -2.91 5.79
C ALA A 100 -15.46 -2.13 5.04
N GLU A 101 -16.72 -2.23 5.50
CA GLU A 101 -17.83 -1.52 4.86
C GLU A 101 -17.69 0.00 4.90
N GLU A 102 -17.10 0.53 5.98
CA GLU A 102 -16.87 1.97 6.08
C GLU A 102 -15.76 2.41 5.11
N ILE A 103 -14.68 1.64 5.01
CA ILE A 103 -13.60 1.92 4.05
C ILE A 103 -14.14 1.84 2.61
N GLU A 104 -14.91 0.80 2.27
CA GLU A 104 -15.54 0.65 0.96
C GLU A 104 -16.44 1.85 0.63
N ARG A 105 -17.31 2.26 1.54
CA ARG A 105 -18.18 3.44 1.36
C ARG A 105 -17.39 4.71 1.09
N ARG A 106 -16.25 4.91 1.78
CA ARG A 106 -15.38 6.07 1.57
C ARG A 106 -14.69 6.05 0.21
N LEU A 107 -14.23 4.88 -0.24
CA LEU A 107 -13.65 4.69 -1.56
C LEU A 107 -14.68 4.98 -2.66
N ILE A 108 -15.87 4.36 -2.58
CA ILE A 108 -16.95 4.52 -3.55
C ILE A 108 -17.40 6.00 -3.66
N ARG A 109 -17.51 6.71 -2.54
CA ARG A 109 -17.84 8.16 -2.55
C ARG A 109 -16.81 9.04 -3.28
N ARG A 110 -15.63 8.52 -3.51
CA ARG A 110 -14.54 9.18 -4.25
C ARG A 110 -14.30 8.58 -5.64
N SER A 111 -15.31 7.86 -6.17
CA SER A 111 -15.25 7.20 -7.47
C SER A 111 -14.09 6.20 -7.59
N VAL A 112 -13.83 5.48 -6.50
CA VAL A 112 -12.92 4.34 -6.46
C VAL A 112 -13.75 3.08 -6.31
N GLU A 113 -13.65 2.17 -7.27
CA GLU A 113 -14.40 0.92 -7.31
C GLU A 113 -13.60 -0.21 -6.66
N ILE A 114 -14.30 -1.08 -5.94
CA ILE A 114 -13.73 -2.30 -5.40
C ILE A 114 -13.74 -3.36 -6.51
N VAL A 115 -12.57 -3.66 -7.04
CA VAL A 115 -12.39 -4.64 -8.11
C VAL A 115 -12.44 -6.06 -7.57
N ARG A 116 -11.84 -6.28 -6.41
CA ARG A 116 -11.83 -7.59 -5.76
C ARG A 116 -11.77 -7.45 -4.24
N ARG A 117 -12.51 -8.31 -3.57
CA ARG A 117 -12.49 -8.50 -2.12
C ARG A 117 -11.98 -9.90 -1.83
N LEU A 118 -10.98 -10.00 -0.99
CA LEU A 118 -10.49 -11.26 -0.44
C LEU A 118 -10.69 -11.23 1.07
N GLN A 119 -11.17 -12.32 1.62
CA GLN A 119 -11.35 -12.47 3.05
C GLN A 119 -10.64 -13.72 3.54
N GLU A 120 -9.86 -13.56 4.60
CA GLU A 120 -9.27 -14.65 5.35
C GLU A 120 -9.62 -14.46 6.82
N LYS A 121 -10.45 -15.37 7.35
CA LYS A 121 -11.05 -15.25 8.70
C LYS A 121 -11.77 -13.91 8.83
N ASN A 122 -11.27 -13.02 9.72
CA ASN A 122 -11.83 -11.70 9.99
C ASN A 122 -11.08 -10.56 9.29
N TRP A 123 -10.06 -10.87 8.47
CA TRP A 123 -9.26 -9.89 7.77
C TRP A 123 -9.68 -9.76 6.32
N LEU A 124 -9.75 -8.54 5.83
CA LEU A 124 -10.09 -8.24 4.45
C LEU A 124 -8.94 -7.56 3.73
N THR A 125 -8.84 -7.89 2.45
CA THR A 125 -7.98 -7.23 1.48
C THR A 125 -8.83 -6.78 0.31
N HIS A 126 -8.70 -5.52 -0.06
CA HIS A 126 -9.38 -4.93 -1.21
C HIS A 126 -8.38 -4.58 -2.29
N SER A 127 -8.62 -5.01 -3.52
CA SER A 127 -8.05 -4.34 -4.67
C SER A 127 -9.07 -3.37 -5.24
N ALA A 128 -8.65 -2.15 -5.51
CA ALA A 128 -9.52 -1.06 -5.92
C ALA A 128 -8.84 -0.18 -6.98
N ALA A 129 -9.63 0.49 -7.79
CA ALA A 129 -9.16 1.44 -8.79
C ALA A 129 -10.16 2.58 -8.97
N PRO A 130 -9.72 3.79 -9.37
CA PRO A 130 -10.64 4.82 -9.83
C PRO A 130 -11.49 4.32 -10.98
N SER A 131 -12.78 4.68 -11.02
CA SER A 131 -13.70 4.28 -12.10
C SER A 131 -13.18 4.67 -13.49
N SER A 132 -12.37 5.70 -13.59
CA SER A 132 -11.71 6.13 -14.83
C SER A 132 -10.55 5.24 -15.28
N ALA A 133 -10.09 4.31 -14.44
CA ALA A 133 -8.97 3.41 -14.73
C ALA A 133 -9.45 2.01 -15.15
N LEU A 134 -10.73 1.72 -15.01
CA LEU A 134 -11.42 0.48 -15.43
C LEU A 134 -12.06 0.65 -16.80
#